data_3446a51f0ccaaf4d3fba671ce2f22748
#
_entry.id   3446a51f0ccaaf4d3fba671ce2f22748
#
_cell.length_a   1.000
_cell.length_b   1.000
_cell.length_c   1.000
_cell.angle_alpha   90.00
_cell.angle_beta   90.00
_cell.angle_gamma   90.00
#
_symmetry.space_group_name_H-M   'P 1'
#
loop_
_entity.id
_entity.type
_entity.pdbx_description
1 polymer ?
#
loop_
_entity_poly.entity_id
_entity_poly.type
_entity_poly.pdbx_seq_one_letter_code
_entity_poly.pdbx_strand_id
1 'polypeptide(L)'
;MTRRALLLAGLALAAGGAARAARAQATGSTAGTLLAIPATTRALGFDGAYAGVVGDAGSVFVNPAGLAAIRSVALETSYQRYVLDSYLVSADGAVRVGRFDLGLGLNLMNYGSDTVYRPDPAYGGDRGIADPNGATAGAYSFEAVGSAVYRFGMFSVGASAKYLGDHLSIPDTTLYSASGVAFDAGAALAFFDIAALGVTVQNLGGDLSTSTGTKAPLPRTVRAGFSLNIVDPEGTPRLLVVGDFVAPRAARDYWVFGVEGGIVTDGVGVLGRLGVATGQAPTDQRSLVFGGTIVFHSVQLDYGYEGFNALGGGTSRIGLRWAP
;
A
#
# COMPACT_ATOMS: atom_id res chain seq x y z
N MET A 1 -27.08 24.66 -4.53
CA MET A 1 -25.69 24.35 -4.04
C MET A 1 -25.37 25.38 -2.96
N THR A 2 -25.27 24.97 -1.72
CA THR A 2 -25.10 25.85 -0.57
C THR A 2 -23.63 26.34 -0.46
N ARG A 3 -23.45 27.60 -0.01
CA ARG A 3 -22.12 28.23 0.22
C ARG A 3 -21.11 27.37 1.01
N ARG A 4 -21.59 26.38 1.77
CA ARG A 4 -20.77 25.43 2.53
C ARG A 4 -20.04 24.38 1.66
N ALA A 5 -20.63 23.98 0.52
CA ALA A 5 -20.00 23.04 -0.40
C ALA A 5 -18.83 23.68 -1.17
N LEU A 6 -18.92 24.97 -1.48
CA LEU A 6 -17.85 25.74 -2.10
C LEU A 6 -16.68 26.01 -1.14
N LEU A 7 -16.93 26.16 0.16
CA LEU A 7 -15.89 26.32 1.18
C LEU A 7 -15.08 25.03 1.40
N LEU A 8 -15.71 23.85 1.35
CA LEU A 8 -15.03 22.56 1.49
C LEU A 8 -14.18 22.22 0.25
N ALA A 9 -14.68 22.56 -0.96
CA ALA A 9 -13.89 22.42 -2.19
C ALA A 9 -12.69 23.41 -2.22
N GLY A 10 -12.87 24.62 -1.67
CA GLY A 10 -11.81 25.61 -1.52
C GLY A 10 -10.72 25.21 -0.52
N LEU A 11 -11.07 24.52 0.58
CA LEU A 11 -10.09 23.99 1.55
C LEU A 11 -9.27 22.84 0.95
N ALA A 12 -9.84 21.98 0.14
CA ALA A 12 -9.12 20.89 -0.53
C ALA A 12 -8.12 21.43 -1.56
N LEU A 13 -8.47 22.50 -2.29
CA LEU A 13 -7.59 23.19 -3.22
C LEU A 13 -6.48 23.99 -2.51
N ALA A 14 -6.76 24.59 -1.34
CA ALA A 14 -5.77 25.31 -0.55
C ALA A 14 -4.75 24.38 0.11
N ALA A 15 -5.15 23.16 0.53
CA ALA A 15 -4.23 22.13 1.05
C ALA A 15 -3.23 21.65 -0.03
N GLY A 16 -3.65 21.60 -1.31
CA GLY A 16 -2.77 21.27 -2.44
C GLY A 16 -1.73 22.36 -2.74
N GLY A 17 -2.02 23.61 -2.41
CA GLY A 17 -1.09 24.74 -2.62
C GLY A 17 0.05 24.83 -1.59
N ALA A 18 -0.22 24.46 -0.33
CA ALA A 18 0.79 24.50 0.74
C ALA A 18 1.84 23.37 0.62
N ALA A 19 1.54 22.27 -0.08
CA ALA A 19 2.48 21.18 -0.31
C ALA A 19 3.62 21.51 -1.28
N ARG A 20 3.53 22.62 -2.00
CA ARG A 20 4.54 23.02 -3.01
C ARG A 20 5.84 23.58 -2.45
N ALA A 21 5.90 24.00 -1.21
CA ALA A 21 7.08 24.67 -0.64
C ALA A 21 8.14 23.74 -0.01
N ALA A 22 7.90 22.42 0.07
CA ALA A 22 8.79 21.48 0.78
C ALA A 22 9.55 20.49 -0.15
N ARG A 23 9.83 20.87 -1.40
CA ARG A 23 10.21 19.94 -2.48
C ARG A 23 11.71 19.79 -2.75
N ALA A 24 12.55 19.72 -1.77
CA ALA A 24 13.99 19.55 -1.99
C ALA A 24 14.61 18.44 -1.14
N GLN A 25 13.92 17.29 -0.98
CA GLN A 25 14.58 16.09 -0.45
C GLN A 25 14.94 15.16 -1.61
N ALA A 26 16.18 14.70 -1.64
CA ALA A 26 16.66 13.76 -2.64
C ALA A 26 15.86 12.46 -2.60
N THR A 27 15.53 11.91 -3.76
CA THR A 27 14.93 10.58 -3.91
C THR A 27 15.79 9.56 -3.16
N GLY A 28 15.19 8.72 -2.31
CA GLY A 28 15.92 7.75 -1.47
C GLY A 28 16.28 8.24 -0.06
N SER A 29 15.83 9.43 0.34
CA SER A 29 16.11 10.00 1.67
C SER A 29 15.12 9.60 2.78
N THR A 30 14.16 8.73 2.49
CA THR A 30 13.16 8.27 3.47
C THR A 30 13.36 6.81 3.86
N ALA A 31 13.05 6.48 5.11
CA ALA A 31 12.97 5.11 5.61
C ALA A 31 11.59 4.50 5.32
N GLY A 32 11.41 3.21 5.68
CA GLY A 32 10.13 2.53 5.54
C GLY A 32 9.74 2.30 4.09
N THR A 33 10.63 1.77 3.26
CA THR A 33 10.39 1.45 1.85
C THR A 33 9.20 0.52 1.65
N LEU A 34 8.89 -0.33 2.65
CA LEU A 34 7.70 -1.19 2.67
C LEU A 34 6.40 -0.39 2.48
N LEU A 35 6.32 0.84 3.01
CA LEU A 35 5.14 1.71 2.91
C LEU A 35 4.86 2.23 1.48
N ALA A 36 5.81 2.09 0.57
CA ALA A 36 5.64 2.48 -0.84
C ALA A 36 5.12 1.32 -1.72
N ILE A 37 5.11 0.09 -1.19
CA ILE A 37 4.64 -1.10 -1.91
C ILE A 37 3.12 -1.23 -1.70
N PRO A 38 2.31 -1.45 -2.77
CA PRO A 38 0.89 -1.77 -2.59
C PRO A 38 0.73 -2.98 -1.69
N ALA A 39 0.00 -2.84 -0.57
CA ALA A 39 -0.06 -3.89 0.45
C ALA A 39 -0.87 -5.11 0.00
N THR A 40 -1.97 -4.91 -0.74
CA THR A 40 -2.88 -5.99 -1.13
C THR A 40 -2.75 -6.36 -2.62
N THR A 41 -3.21 -7.56 -2.98
CA THR A 41 -3.18 -8.03 -4.37
C THR A 41 -4.07 -7.19 -5.28
N ARG A 42 -5.21 -6.74 -4.77
CA ARG A 42 -6.11 -5.85 -5.51
C ARG A 42 -5.49 -4.47 -5.74
N ALA A 43 -4.89 -3.90 -4.71
CA ALA A 43 -4.19 -2.62 -4.83
C ALA A 43 -3.00 -2.71 -5.79
N LEU A 44 -2.26 -3.82 -5.78
CA LEU A 44 -1.21 -4.08 -6.76
C LEU A 44 -1.76 -4.05 -8.18
N GLY A 45 -2.87 -4.75 -8.46
CA GLY A 45 -3.48 -4.79 -9.78
C GLY A 45 -3.95 -3.43 -10.33
N PHE A 46 -4.12 -2.43 -9.46
CA PHE A 46 -4.41 -1.03 -9.80
C PHE A 46 -3.16 -0.12 -9.74
N ASP A 47 -1.97 -0.70 -9.66
CA ASP A 47 -0.70 0.02 -9.47
C ASP A 47 -0.70 0.96 -8.24
N GLY A 48 -1.52 0.63 -7.22
CA GLY A 48 -1.66 1.39 -5.99
C GLY A 48 -2.72 2.50 -5.99
N ALA A 49 -3.57 2.63 -7.03
CA ALA A 49 -4.73 3.54 -7.01
C ALA A 49 -5.82 3.02 -6.06
N TYR A 50 -5.81 3.49 -4.82
CA TYR A 50 -6.69 2.92 -3.77
C TYR A 50 -7.27 3.95 -2.81
N ALA A 51 -6.91 5.22 -2.91
CA ALA A 51 -7.39 6.25 -1.98
C ALA A 51 -8.90 6.48 -2.07
N GLY A 52 -9.49 6.28 -3.26
CA GLY A 52 -10.94 6.38 -3.52
C GLY A 52 -11.69 5.05 -3.43
N VAL A 53 -11.01 3.92 -3.19
CA VAL A 53 -11.68 2.61 -3.04
C VAL A 53 -12.32 2.51 -1.66
N VAL A 54 -13.59 2.08 -1.63
CA VAL A 54 -14.36 1.91 -0.40
C VAL A 54 -14.93 0.48 -0.31
N GLY A 55 -15.13 -0.01 0.92
CA GLY A 55 -15.69 -1.34 1.17
C GLY A 55 -14.70 -2.49 1.06
N ASP A 56 -13.42 -2.21 1.16
CA ASP A 56 -12.34 -3.19 1.05
C ASP A 56 -11.44 -3.14 2.30
N ALA A 57 -11.09 -4.30 2.88
CA ALA A 57 -10.27 -4.37 4.08
C ALA A 57 -8.86 -3.80 3.85
N GLY A 58 -8.31 -3.96 2.64
CA GLY A 58 -7.00 -3.42 2.25
C GLY A 58 -6.92 -1.90 2.29
N SER A 59 -8.05 -1.18 2.39
CA SER A 59 -8.06 0.27 2.62
C SER A 59 -7.37 0.68 3.92
N VAL A 60 -7.20 -0.24 4.88
CA VAL A 60 -6.47 -0.03 6.14
C VAL A 60 -5.06 0.52 5.91
N PHE A 61 -4.41 0.13 4.81
CA PHE A 61 -3.05 0.53 4.48
C PHE A 61 -2.95 1.85 3.71
N VAL A 62 -4.06 2.29 3.06
CA VAL A 62 -4.03 3.45 2.14
C VAL A 62 -4.90 4.59 2.64
N ASN A 63 -6.19 4.37 2.82
CA ASN A 63 -7.14 5.37 3.31
C ASN A 63 -8.08 4.71 4.32
N PRO A 64 -7.89 4.92 5.64
CA PRO A 64 -8.74 4.27 6.62
C PRO A 64 -10.23 4.54 6.41
N ALA A 65 -10.62 5.70 5.91
CA ALA A 65 -12.02 6.02 5.64
C ALA A 65 -12.67 5.09 4.60
N GLY A 66 -11.88 4.42 3.75
CA GLY A 66 -12.36 3.42 2.79
C GLY A 66 -12.96 2.16 3.44
N LEU A 67 -12.66 1.87 4.71
CA LEU A 67 -13.29 0.78 5.45
C LEU A 67 -14.79 0.98 5.66
N ALA A 68 -15.29 2.21 5.53
CA ALA A 68 -16.67 2.58 5.86
C ALA A 68 -17.77 1.85 5.08
N ALA A 69 -17.48 1.27 3.93
CA ALA A 69 -18.47 0.54 3.12
C ALA A 69 -18.43 -0.99 3.32
N ILE A 70 -17.64 -1.52 4.25
CA ILE A 70 -17.63 -2.94 4.60
C ILE A 70 -19.01 -3.34 5.13
N ARG A 71 -19.58 -4.45 4.66
CA ARG A 71 -20.93 -4.89 5.07
C ARG A 71 -20.97 -5.38 6.51
N SER A 72 -20.10 -6.28 6.89
CA SER A 72 -20.00 -6.84 8.25
C SER A 72 -18.57 -7.10 8.68
N VAL A 73 -17.89 -8.00 8.00
CA VAL A 73 -16.50 -8.36 8.19
C VAL A 73 -15.85 -8.60 6.84
N ALA A 74 -14.58 -8.28 6.71
CA ALA A 74 -13.78 -8.62 5.55
C ALA A 74 -12.38 -9.01 6.01
N LEU A 75 -11.81 -10.04 5.40
CA LEU A 75 -10.45 -10.54 5.67
C LEU A 75 -9.72 -10.69 4.35
N GLU A 76 -8.44 -10.35 4.32
CA GLU A 76 -7.57 -10.58 3.18
C GLU A 76 -6.20 -11.09 3.66
N THR A 77 -5.57 -11.93 2.85
CA THR A 77 -4.16 -12.29 3.00
C THR A 77 -3.53 -12.42 1.63
N SER A 78 -2.25 -12.10 1.51
CA SER A 78 -1.52 -12.26 0.26
C SER A 78 -0.07 -12.63 0.47
N TYR A 79 0.50 -13.28 -0.56
CA TYR A 79 1.90 -13.67 -0.64
C TYR A 79 2.46 -13.30 -2.00
N GLN A 80 3.64 -12.66 -1.98
CA GLN A 80 4.38 -12.29 -3.18
C GLN A 80 5.84 -12.73 -3.03
N ARG A 81 6.36 -13.44 -4.02
CA ARG A 81 7.78 -13.75 -4.10
C ARG A 81 8.46 -12.74 -5.00
N TYR A 82 9.53 -12.14 -4.50
CA TYR A 82 10.41 -11.24 -5.25
C TYR A 82 11.69 -11.97 -5.70
N VAL A 83 12.63 -11.21 -6.25
CA VAL A 83 13.96 -11.68 -6.62
C VAL A 83 14.79 -12.01 -5.37
N LEU A 84 15.86 -12.77 -5.54
CA LEU A 84 16.84 -13.11 -4.48
C LEU A 84 16.18 -13.74 -3.23
N ASP A 85 15.18 -14.59 -3.44
CA ASP A 85 14.42 -15.28 -2.37
C ASP A 85 13.72 -14.36 -1.37
N SER A 86 13.62 -13.06 -1.67
CA SER A 86 12.81 -12.15 -0.88
C SER A 86 11.30 -12.38 -1.10
N TYR A 87 10.50 -12.07 -0.11
CA TYR A 87 9.04 -12.21 -0.19
C TYR A 87 8.30 -11.20 0.67
N LEU A 88 7.08 -10.88 0.26
CA LEU A 88 6.13 -10.06 1.00
C LEU A 88 4.92 -10.89 1.39
N VAL A 89 4.55 -10.82 2.67
CA VAL A 89 3.28 -11.35 3.21
C VAL A 89 2.46 -10.19 3.73
N SER A 90 1.19 -10.16 3.38
CA SER A 90 0.22 -9.21 3.93
C SER A 90 -0.96 -9.96 4.52
N ALA A 91 -1.52 -9.45 5.59
CA ALA A 91 -2.78 -9.89 6.14
C ALA A 91 -3.53 -8.67 6.68
N ASP A 92 -4.79 -8.57 6.37
CA ASP A 92 -5.65 -7.50 6.86
C ASP A 92 -7.07 -7.97 7.09
N GLY A 93 -7.78 -7.21 7.90
CA GLY A 93 -9.17 -7.46 8.19
C GLY A 93 -9.85 -6.25 8.77
N ALA A 94 -11.16 -6.20 8.58
CA ALA A 94 -11.97 -5.14 9.13
C ALA A 94 -13.35 -5.66 9.55
N VAL A 95 -13.93 -5.01 10.55
CA VAL A 95 -15.23 -5.36 11.12
C VAL A 95 -16.05 -4.11 11.35
N ARG A 96 -17.35 -4.21 11.04
CA ARG A 96 -18.34 -3.17 11.31
C ARG A 96 -18.95 -3.32 12.69
N VAL A 97 -18.90 -2.24 13.48
CA VAL A 97 -19.50 -2.16 14.81
C VAL A 97 -20.39 -0.91 14.87
N GLY A 98 -21.65 -1.06 14.52
CA GLY A 98 -22.61 0.05 14.46
C GLY A 98 -22.21 1.11 13.42
N ARG A 99 -21.86 2.32 13.87
CA ARG A 99 -21.38 3.42 13.00
C ARG A 99 -19.87 3.45 12.87
N PHE A 100 -19.16 2.55 13.54
CA PHE A 100 -17.72 2.43 13.45
C PHE A 100 -17.33 1.26 12.59
N ASP A 101 -16.24 1.40 11.87
CA ASP A 101 -15.54 0.30 11.22
C ASP A 101 -14.12 0.27 11.81
N LEU A 102 -13.69 -0.89 12.26
CA LEU A 102 -12.37 -1.12 12.84
C LEU A 102 -11.57 -2.00 11.90
N GLY A 103 -10.31 -1.66 11.68
CA GLY A 103 -9.42 -2.41 10.80
C GLY A 103 -8.09 -2.72 11.45
N LEU A 104 -7.52 -3.87 11.07
CA LEU A 104 -6.16 -4.27 11.41
C LEU A 104 -5.44 -4.71 10.14
N GLY A 105 -4.14 -4.46 10.05
CA GLY A 105 -3.31 -4.89 8.94
C GLY A 105 -1.88 -5.17 9.37
N LEU A 106 -1.26 -6.14 8.71
CA LEU A 106 0.12 -6.55 8.90
C LEU A 106 0.78 -6.72 7.53
N ASN A 107 1.97 -6.14 7.36
CA ASN A 107 2.85 -6.37 6.23
C ASN A 107 4.20 -6.84 6.75
N LEU A 108 4.76 -7.87 6.13
CA LEU A 108 6.10 -8.37 6.41
C LEU A 108 6.84 -8.57 5.09
N MET A 109 7.89 -7.81 4.88
CA MET A 109 8.86 -8.01 3.80
C MET A 109 10.10 -8.69 4.37
N ASN A 110 10.39 -9.87 3.89
CA ASN A 110 11.64 -10.57 4.16
C ASN A 110 12.54 -10.42 2.91
N TYR A 111 13.75 -9.94 3.10
CA TYR A 111 14.69 -9.69 2.00
C TYR A 111 15.57 -10.90 1.68
N GLY A 112 15.26 -12.08 2.26
CA GLY A 112 16.09 -13.27 2.12
C GLY A 112 17.29 -13.24 3.02
N SER A 113 18.25 -14.11 2.71
CA SER A 113 19.54 -14.17 3.41
C SER A 113 20.67 -14.27 2.39
N ASP A 114 21.80 -13.65 2.69
CA ASP A 114 22.98 -13.68 1.84
C ASP A 114 24.23 -14.02 2.64
N THR A 115 25.23 -14.59 1.97
CA THR A 115 26.48 -15.00 2.60
C THR A 115 27.26 -13.78 3.09
N VAL A 116 27.70 -13.82 4.32
CA VAL A 116 28.63 -12.82 4.86
C VAL A 116 30.00 -13.03 4.30
N TYR A 117 30.61 -12.00 3.71
CA TYR A 117 31.98 -11.96 3.24
C TYR A 117 32.85 -11.18 4.21
N ARG A 118 34.05 -11.68 4.48
CA ARG A 118 35.05 -11.00 5.28
C ARG A 118 36.26 -10.63 4.41
N PRO A 119 37.02 -9.58 4.75
CA PRO A 119 38.28 -9.28 4.07
C PRO A 119 39.21 -10.47 4.06
N ASP A 120 39.77 -10.82 2.88
CA ASP A 120 40.74 -11.91 2.75
C ASP A 120 42.12 -11.42 3.16
N PRO A 121 42.69 -11.92 4.26
CA PRO A 121 44.05 -11.54 4.70
C PRO A 121 45.15 -11.88 3.70
N ALA A 122 44.95 -12.91 2.88
CA ALA A 122 45.94 -13.33 1.87
C ALA A 122 46.10 -12.30 0.73
N TYR A 123 45.12 -11.44 0.54
CA TYR A 123 45.11 -10.38 -0.48
C TYR A 123 45.05 -8.96 0.12
N GLY A 124 45.52 -8.81 1.37
CA GLY A 124 45.52 -7.50 2.03
C GLY A 124 44.14 -6.92 2.31
N GLY A 125 43.09 -7.72 2.19
CA GLY A 125 41.71 -7.29 2.36
C GLY A 125 41.01 -6.78 1.08
N ASP A 126 41.69 -6.75 -0.07
CA ASP A 126 41.11 -6.28 -1.35
C ASP A 126 40.10 -7.26 -1.96
N ARG A 127 40.02 -8.46 -1.43
CA ARG A 127 39.00 -9.47 -1.81
C ARG A 127 38.19 -9.90 -0.61
N GLY A 128 36.93 -10.27 -0.87
CA GLY A 128 36.07 -10.90 0.12
C GLY A 128 36.13 -12.41 0.01
N ILE A 129 36.26 -13.10 1.14
CA ILE A 129 36.02 -14.53 1.26
C ILE A 129 34.78 -14.79 2.07
N ALA A 130 34.02 -15.84 1.70
CA ALA A 130 32.87 -16.25 2.47
C ALA A 130 33.28 -16.54 3.91
N ASP A 131 32.44 -16.16 4.87
CA ASP A 131 32.70 -16.46 6.28
C ASP A 131 32.93 -17.96 6.45
N PRO A 132 34.08 -18.41 7.02
CA PRO A 132 34.40 -19.82 7.16
C PRO A 132 33.41 -20.57 8.05
N ASN A 133 32.65 -19.87 8.89
CA ASN A 133 31.62 -20.46 9.73
C ASN A 133 30.24 -20.53 9.03
N GLY A 134 30.14 -20.11 7.75
CA GLY A 134 28.89 -20.10 6.99
C GLY A 134 27.88 -19.06 7.47
N ALA A 135 28.36 -17.95 8.04
CA ALA A 135 27.49 -16.90 8.50
C ALA A 135 26.66 -16.28 7.34
N THR A 136 25.39 -16.06 7.56
CA THR A 136 24.48 -15.37 6.63
C THR A 136 23.90 -14.11 7.25
N ALA A 137 23.76 -13.05 6.45
CA ALA A 137 23.04 -11.86 6.81
C ALA A 137 21.57 -12.01 6.41
N GLY A 138 20.66 -11.63 7.29
CA GLY A 138 19.22 -11.61 7.02
C GLY A 138 18.63 -10.25 7.32
N ALA A 139 17.63 -9.82 6.51
CA ALA A 139 16.94 -8.56 6.71
C ALA A 139 15.44 -8.74 6.56
N TYR A 140 14.68 -7.95 7.33
CA TYR A 140 13.23 -7.86 7.18
C TYR A 140 12.73 -6.47 7.56
N SER A 141 11.57 -6.10 6.97
CA SER A 141 10.80 -4.92 7.36
C SER A 141 9.36 -5.33 7.69
N PHE A 142 8.75 -4.68 8.64
CA PHE A 142 7.34 -4.95 8.96
C PHE A 142 6.56 -3.66 9.22
N GLU A 143 5.26 -3.74 9.00
CA GLU A 143 4.25 -2.74 9.33
C GLU A 143 3.09 -3.44 10.05
N ALA A 144 2.68 -2.90 11.19
CA ALA A 144 1.42 -3.24 11.85
C ALA A 144 0.56 -1.99 11.92
N VAL A 145 -0.70 -2.06 11.46
CA VAL A 145 -1.62 -0.93 11.40
C VAL A 145 -2.93 -1.27 12.08
N GLY A 146 -3.44 -0.34 12.88
CA GLY A 146 -4.78 -0.36 13.45
C GLY A 146 -5.54 0.89 13.05
N SER A 147 -6.80 0.75 12.60
CA SER A 147 -7.63 1.82 12.08
C SER A 147 -8.98 1.88 12.76
N ALA A 148 -9.50 3.10 12.92
CA ALA A 148 -10.86 3.36 13.35
C ALA A 148 -11.50 4.38 12.44
N VAL A 149 -12.74 4.11 12.02
CA VAL A 149 -13.50 4.91 11.07
C VAL A 149 -14.89 5.20 11.63
N TYR A 150 -15.35 6.42 11.45
CA TYR A 150 -16.71 6.82 11.80
C TYR A 150 -17.49 7.24 10.54
N ARG A 151 -18.73 6.78 10.42
CA ARG A 151 -19.60 7.02 9.27
C ARG A 151 -20.77 7.93 9.62
N PHE A 152 -21.00 8.93 8.76
CA PHE A 152 -22.19 9.79 8.80
C PHE A 152 -22.85 9.86 7.43
N GLY A 153 -23.74 8.89 7.19
CA GLY A 153 -24.39 8.76 5.87
C GLY A 153 -23.39 8.41 4.78
N MET A 154 -23.32 9.21 3.73
CA MET A 154 -22.40 9.05 2.61
C MET A 154 -20.94 9.45 2.93
N PHE A 155 -20.71 10.12 4.04
CA PHE A 155 -19.42 10.63 4.44
C PHE A 155 -18.79 9.78 5.54
N SER A 156 -17.51 9.56 5.48
CA SER A 156 -16.73 8.86 6.50
C SER A 156 -15.39 9.56 6.77
N VAL A 157 -14.93 9.44 7.99
CA VAL A 157 -13.58 9.87 8.40
C VAL A 157 -12.93 8.75 9.18
N GLY A 158 -11.64 8.59 8.99
CA GLY A 158 -10.87 7.55 9.65
C GLY A 158 -9.46 8.00 10.02
N ALA A 159 -8.92 7.32 11.01
CA ALA A 159 -7.53 7.46 11.41
C ALA A 159 -6.91 6.09 11.63
N SER A 160 -5.60 5.99 11.40
CA SER A 160 -4.80 4.80 11.66
C SER A 160 -3.59 5.15 12.51
N ALA A 161 -3.16 4.18 13.31
CA ALA A 161 -1.85 4.16 13.95
C ALA A 161 -1.05 2.98 13.39
N LYS A 162 0.20 3.23 13.02
CA LYS A 162 1.13 2.25 12.44
C LYS A 162 2.35 2.10 13.31
N TYR A 163 2.80 0.87 13.48
CA TYR A 163 4.12 0.57 14.04
C TYR A 163 4.98 -0.06 12.95
N LEU A 164 6.17 0.48 12.77
CA LEU A 164 7.09 0.14 11.69
C LEU A 164 8.40 -0.35 12.27
N GLY A 165 9.03 -1.31 11.61
CA GLY A 165 10.36 -1.75 11.96
C GLY A 165 11.14 -2.30 10.77
N ASP A 166 12.43 -1.97 10.73
CA ASP A 166 13.42 -2.51 9.80
C ASP A 166 14.52 -3.20 10.62
N HIS A 167 14.99 -4.33 10.17
CA HIS A 167 16.01 -5.12 10.86
C HIS A 167 16.96 -5.75 9.87
N LEU A 168 18.26 -5.67 10.18
CA LEU A 168 19.36 -6.35 9.48
C LEU A 168 20.30 -6.98 10.50
N SER A 169 20.56 -8.26 10.42
CA SER A 169 21.42 -9.00 11.34
C SER A 169 22.29 -10.02 10.65
N ILE A 170 23.39 -10.35 11.31
CA ILE A 170 24.15 -11.56 11.12
C ILE A 170 24.01 -12.41 12.39
N PRO A 171 24.47 -13.68 12.44
CA PRO A 171 24.41 -14.50 13.66
C PRO A 171 24.94 -13.73 14.87
N ASP A 172 24.18 -13.74 15.95
CA ASP A 172 24.49 -13.11 17.24
C ASP A 172 24.73 -11.59 17.24
N THR A 173 24.46 -10.89 16.11
CA THR A 173 24.71 -9.45 16.01
C THR A 173 23.65 -8.74 15.16
N THR A 174 23.00 -7.73 15.73
CA THR A 174 22.18 -6.78 14.98
C THR A 174 23.07 -5.70 14.36
N LEU A 175 23.12 -5.64 13.01
CA LEU A 175 23.90 -4.65 12.28
C LEU A 175 23.17 -3.32 12.16
N TYR A 176 21.85 -3.40 11.95
CA TYR A 176 20.98 -2.22 11.82
C TYR A 176 19.58 -2.55 12.30
N SER A 177 18.99 -1.62 12.99
CA SER A 177 17.56 -1.64 13.28
C SER A 177 17.01 -0.23 13.25
N ALA A 178 15.76 -0.09 12.78
CA ALA A 178 15.00 1.14 12.86
C ALA A 178 13.57 0.83 13.28
N SER A 179 12.96 1.67 14.07
CA SER A 179 11.56 1.51 14.43
C SER A 179 10.91 2.86 14.72
N GLY A 180 9.59 2.90 14.62
CA GLY A 180 8.85 4.11 14.91
C GLY A 180 7.35 3.94 14.72
N VAL A 181 6.64 5.02 15.04
CA VAL A 181 5.18 5.11 14.93
C VAL A 181 4.82 6.15 13.86
N ALA A 182 3.85 5.81 13.03
CA ALA A 182 3.26 6.71 12.06
C ALA A 182 1.73 6.73 12.22
N PHE A 183 1.11 7.76 11.69
CA PHE A 183 -0.34 7.92 11.71
C PHE A 183 -0.84 8.27 10.32
N ASP A 184 -2.04 7.80 9.99
CA ASP A 184 -2.77 8.23 8.80
C ASP A 184 -4.08 8.88 9.20
N ALA A 185 -4.55 9.81 8.38
CA ALA A 185 -5.87 10.39 8.49
C ALA A 185 -6.52 10.42 7.11
N GLY A 186 -7.78 10.03 7.03
CA GLY A 186 -8.48 9.98 5.77
C GLY A 186 -9.95 10.35 5.87
N ALA A 187 -10.49 10.74 4.73
CA ALA A 187 -11.92 10.99 4.54
C ALA A 187 -12.37 10.35 3.23
N ALA A 188 -13.62 9.92 3.17
CA ALA A 188 -14.24 9.43 1.95
C ALA A 188 -15.71 9.90 1.86
N LEU A 189 -16.18 10.03 0.63
CA LEU A 189 -17.54 10.36 0.28
C LEU A 189 -18.02 9.33 -0.75
N ALA A 190 -18.95 8.47 -0.37
CA ALA A 190 -19.49 7.42 -1.23
C ALA A 190 -20.91 7.80 -1.71
N PHE A 191 -21.16 7.67 -3.02
CA PHE A 191 -22.40 7.99 -3.68
C PHE A 191 -23.08 6.70 -4.17
N PHE A 192 -23.99 6.13 -3.38
CA PHE A 192 -24.88 5.04 -3.79
C PHE A 192 -24.19 3.87 -4.53
N ASP A 193 -23.03 3.43 -4.06
CA ASP A 193 -22.23 2.37 -4.67
C ASP A 193 -21.77 2.64 -6.13
N ILE A 194 -22.13 3.82 -6.68
CA ILE A 194 -21.76 4.23 -8.05
C ILE A 194 -20.37 4.86 -8.07
N ALA A 195 -20.12 5.78 -7.14
CA ALA A 195 -18.86 6.52 -7.09
C ALA A 195 -18.41 6.77 -5.66
N ALA A 196 -17.11 6.84 -5.46
CA ALA A 196 -16.53 7.35 -4.22
C ALA A 196 -15.37 8.30 -4.52
N LEU A 197 -15.19 9.26 -3.63
CA LEU A 197 -14.06 10.17 -3.57
C LEU A 197 -13.34 9.94 -2.24
N GLY A 198 -12.03 9.90 -2.25
CA GLY A 198 -11.22 9.72 -1.06
C GLY A 198 -10.05 10.69 -1.00
N VAL A 199 -9.71 11.13 0.20
CA VAL A 199 -8.50 11.88 0.46
C VAL A 199 -7.83 11.32 1.71
N THR A 200 -6.51 11.22 1.67
CA THR A 200 -5.74 10.72 2.82
C THR A 200 -4.39 11.40 2.93
N VAL A 201 -3.94 11.56 4.15
CA VAL A 201 -2.56 11.93 4.49
C VAL A 201 -1.96 10.77 5.25
N GLN A 202 -0.90 10.21 4.71
CA GLN A 202 -0.28 8.99 5.18
C GLN A 202 1.09 9.26 5.83
N ASN A 203 1.46 8.39 6.75
CA ASN A 203 2.78 8.33 7.36
C ASN A 203 3.17 9.65 8.07
N LEU A 204 2.20 10.25 8.77
CA LEU A 204 2.42 11.37 9.69
C LEU A 204 3.17 10.85 10.92
N GLY A 205 4.28 11.47 11.27
CA GLY A 205 5.05 11.08 12.45
C GLY A 205 6.42 11.75 12.47
N GLY A 206 7.20 11.39 13.49
CA GLY A 206 8.61 11.73 13.57
C GLY A 206 9.48 10.84 12.70
N ASP A 207 10.78 11.08 12.74
CA ASP A 207 11.75 10.20 12.09
C ASP A 207 11.81 8.85 12.83
N LEU A 208 12.14 7.78 12.10
CA LEU A 208 12.39 6.48 12.73
C LEU A 208 13.68 6.56 13.59
N SER A 209 13.62 5.93 14.75
CA SER A 209 14.78 5.74 15.61
C SER A 209 15.65 4.61 15.07
N THR A 210 16.90 4.89 14.74
CA THR A 210 17.83 3.90 14.21
C THR A 210 18.87 3.51 15.23
N SER A 211 19.39 2.28 15.19
CA SER A 211 20.47 1.79 16.04
C SER A 211 21.80 2.55 15.81
N THR A 212 21.96 3.20 14.67
CA THR A 212 23.14 4.00 14.33
C THR A 212 23.07 5.45 14.82
N GLY A 213 21.93 5.85 15.43
CA GLY A 213 21.68 7.22 15.89
C GLY A 213 21.34 8.21 14.75
N THR A 214 21.28 7.76 13.50
CA THR A 214 20.85 8.59 12.38
C THR A 214 19.33 8.73 12.38
N LYS A 215 18.83 9.84 11.85
CA LYS A 215 17.40 10.08 11.67
C LYS A 215 16.96 9.63 10.28
N ALA A 216 15.86 8.89 10.22
CA ALA A 216 15.31 8.36 8.99
C ALA A 216 13.84 8.84 8.84
N PRO A 217 13.59 9.90 8.04
CA PRO A 217 12.25 10.48 7.91
C PRO A 217 11.28 9.52 7.23
N LEU A 218 10.02 9.55 7.68
CA LEU A 218 8.94 8.76 7.08
C LEU A 218 8.55 9.29 5.68
N PRO A 219 8.11 8.39 4.77
CA PRO A 219 7.66 8.75 3.43
C PRO A 219 6.24 9.34 3.45
N ARG A 220 6.07 10.52 4.08
CA ARG A 220 4.78 11.20 4.13
C ARG A 220 4.22 11.39 2.73
N THR A 221 2.95 11.01 2.54
CA THR A 221 2.27 11.08 1.25
C THR A 221 0.87 11.63 1.42
N VAL A 222 0.46 12.53 0.53
CA VAL A 222 -0.93 12.96 0.37
C VAL A 222 -1.50 12.29 -0.86
N ARG A 223 -2.69 11.71 -0.74
CA ARG A 223 -3.42 11.13 -1.88
C ARG A 223 -4.82 11.71 -1.97
N ALA A 224 -5.29 11.92 -3.19
CA ALA A 224 -6.69 12.21 -3.49
C ALA A 224 -7.11 11.32 -4.65
N GLY A 225 -8.15 10.54 -4.44
CA GLY A 225 -8.55 9.53 -5.41
C GLY A 225 -10.05 9.42 -5.59
N PHE A 226 -10.43 8.69 -6.61
CA PHE A 226 -11.81 8.34 -6.91
C PHE A 226 -11.94 6.87 -7.30
N SER A 227 -13.14 6.34 -7.12
CA SER A 227 -13.58 5.09 -7.74
C SER A 227 -14.94 5.32 -8.39
N LEU A 228 -15.17 4.70 -9.54
CA LEU A 228 -16.40 4.86 -10.32
C LEU A 228 -16.81 3.50 -10.89
N ASN A 229 -17.94 2.98 -10.45
CA ASN A 229 -18.60 1.84 -11.04
C ASN A 229 -19.38 2.31 -12.28
N ILE A 230 -18.90 1.96 -13.47
CA ILE A 230 -19.49 2.35 -14.76
C ILE A 230 -20.77 1.55 -15.03
N VAL A 231 -20.83 0.33 -14.52
CA VAL A 231 -21.98 -0.58 -14.59
C VAL A 231 -22.40 -0.93 -13.17
N ASP A 232 -23.63 -1.41 -13.01
CA ASP A 232 -24.16 -1.83 -11.72
C ASP A 232 -23.19 -2.80 -11.02
N PRO A 233 -22.66 -2.45 -9.84
CA PRO A 233 -21.69 -3.30 -9.14
C PRO A 233 -22.29 -4.62 -8.62
N GLU A 234 -23.60 -4.75 -8.56
CA GLU A 234 -24.31 -5.98 -8.23
C GLU A 234 -24.79 -6.74 -9.49
N GLY A 235 -24.70 -6.10 -10.67
CA GLY A 235 -25.06 -6.71 -11.95
C GLY A 235 -24.07 -7.78 -12.43
N THR A 236 -24.46 -8.47 -13.49
CA THR A 236 -23.62 -9.52 -14.13
C THR A 236 -22.36 -8.93 -14.74
N PRO A 237 -22.38 -7.92 -15.63
CA PRO A 237 -21.17 -7.24 -16.02
C PRO A 237 -20.75 -6.26 -14.94
N ARG A 238 -19.46 -6.22 -14.63
CA ARG A 238 -18.86 -5.29 -13.67
C ARG A 238 -17.77 -4.49 -14.34
N LEU A 239 -17.74 -3.19 -14.06
CA LEU A 239 -16.69 -2.30 -14.56
C LEU A 239 -16.44 -1.19 -13.54
N LEU A 240 -15.27 -1.22 -12.93
CA LEU A 240 -14.79 -0.22 -11.99
C LEU A 240 -13.59 0.51 -12.59
N VAL A 241 -13.59 1.83 -12.49
CA VAL A 241 -12.44 2.69 -12.80
C VAL A 241 -12.00 3.37 -11.53
N VAL A 242 -10.70 3.39 -11.28
CA VAL A 242 -10.09 4.06 -10.12
C VAL A 242 -8.98 5.00 -10.57
N GLY A 243 -8.72 6.03 -9.78
CA GLY A 243 -7.61 6.93 -10.04
C GLY A 243 -7.21 7.69 -8.80
N ASP A 244 -5.90 7.88 -8.59
CA ASP A 244 -5.32 8.63 -7.50
C ASP A 244 -4.33 9.68 -8.03
N PHE A 245 -4.40 10.87 -7.49
CA PHE A 245 -3.30 11.81 -7.46
C PHE A 245 -2.46 11.55 -6.21
N VAL A 246 -1.17 11.35 -6.38
CA VAL A 246 -0.23 10.99 -5.31
C VAL A 246 0.84 12.06 -5.22
N ALA A 247 0.98 12.65 -4.03
CA ALA A 247 1.95 13.69 -3.73
C ALA A 247 2.87 13.26 -2.57
N PRO A 248 3.93 12.49 -2.84
CA PRO A 248 4.90 12.08 -1.84
C PRO A 248 5.83 13.24 -1.47
N ARG A 249 6.24 13.33 -0.19
CA ARG A 249 7.13 14.38 0.29
C ARG A 249 8.52 14.36 -0.39
N ALA A 250 9.03 13.17 -0.66
CA ALA A 250 10.41 12.95 -1.11
C ALA A 250 10.53 12.59 -2.60
N ALA A 251 9.45 12.70 -3.38
CA ALA A 251 9.45 12.42 -4.80
C ALA A 251 8.53 13.39 -5.55
N ARG A 252 8.47 13.29 -6.88
CA ARG A 252 7.56 14.08 -7.71
C ARG A 252 6.13 13.56 -7.56
N ASP A 253 5.16 14.46 -7.73
CA ASP A 253 3.76 14.11 -7.81
C ASP A 253 3.48 13.31 -9.09
N TYR A 254 2.56 12.35 -9.00
CA TYR A 254 2.18 11.51 -10.12
C TYR A 254 0.70 11.09 -10.03
N TRP A 255 0.17 10.62 -11.15
CA TRP A 255 -1.16 10.03 -11.21
C TRP A 255 -1.05 8.52 -11.37
N VAL A 256 -2.00 7.83 -10.79
CA VAL A 256 -2.18 6.38 -10.96
C VAL A 256 -3.62 6.13 -11.37
N PHE A 257 -3.82 5.26 -12.35
CA PHE A 257 -5.14 4.85 -12.81
C PHE A 257 -5.23 3.34 -12.86
N GLY A 258 -6.42 2.83 -12.61
CA GLY A 258 -6.70 1.41 -12.70
C GLY A 258 -8.09 1.16 -13.26
N VAL A 259 -8.25 0.00 -13.86
CA VAL A 259 -9.54 -0.52 -14.33
C VAL A 259 -9.70 -1.97 -13.90
N GLU A 260 -10.89 -2.33 -13.43
CA GLU A 260 -11.30 -3.72 -13.14
C GLU A 260 -12.59 -3.99 -13.90
N GLY A 261 -12.63 -5.10 -14.63
CA GLY A 261 -13.82 -5.48 -15.36
C GLY A 261 -13.97 -6.98 -15.51
N GLY A 262 -15.20 -7.44 -15.65
CA GLY A 262 -15.48 -8.85 -15.84
C GLY A 262 -16.94 -9.22 -15.66
N ILE A 263 -17.21 -10.48 -15.39
CA ILE A 263 -18.55 -11.06 -15.28
C ILE A 263 -18.65 -11.83 -13.97
N VAL A 264 -19.70 -11.54 -13.19
CA VAL A 264 -20.04 -12.28 -11.97
C VAL A 264 -21.54 -12.59 -12.00
N THR A 265 -21.90 -13.86 -11.98
CA THR A 265 -23.29 -14.34 -12.00
C THR A 265 -23.51 -15.27 -10.81
N ASP A 266 -24.54 -15.00 -10.02
CA ASP A 266 -24.89 -15.81 -8.83
C ASP A 266 -23.70 -16.02 -7.87
N GLY A 267 -22.87 -14.97 -7.71
CA GLY A 267 -21.70 -15.02 -6.83
C GLY A 267 -20.49 -15.77 -7.41
N VAL A 268 -20.52 -16.20 -8.66
CA VAL A 268 -19.41 -16.89 -9.31
C VAL A 268 -18.97 -16.10 -10.55
N GLY A 269 -17.67 -15.87 -10.72
CA GLY A 269 -17.20 -15.14 -11.88
C GLY A 269 -15.71 -14.84 -11.91
N VAL A 270 -15.34 -14.04 -12.88
CA VAL A 270 -13.95 -13.60 -13.09
C VAL A 270 -13.88 -12.12 -13.36
N LEU A 271 -12.85 -11.49 -12.81
CA LEU A 271 -12.52 -10.07 -13.02
C LEU A 271 -11.08 -9.96 -13.48
N GLY A 272 -10.81 -9.08 -14.43
CA GLY A 272 -9.46 -8.69 -14.85
C GLY A 272 -9.16 -7.28 -14.39
N ARG A 273 -7.87 -6.97 -14.15
CA ARG A 273 -7.39 -5.64 -13.73
C ARG A 273 -6.18 -5.20 -14.52
N LEU A 274 -6.10 -3.90 -14.73
CA LEU A 274 -4.93 -3.23 -15.27
C LEU A 274 -4.69 -1.95 -14.48
N GLY A 275 -3.43 -1.66 -14.19
CA GLY A 275 -3.00 -0.44 -13.51
C GLY A 275 -1.85 0.23 -14.24
N VAL A 276 -1.80 1.55 -14.17
CA VAL A 276 -0.74 2.37 -14.76
C VAL A 276 -0.49 3.62 -13.94
N ALA A 277 0.78 3.89 -13.63
CA ALA A 277 1.23 5.17 -13.10
C ALA A 277 1.73 6.05 -14.23
N THR A 278 1.41 7.35 -14.20
CA THR A 278 1.87 8.36 -15.15
C THR A 278 2.89 9.28 -14.49
N GLY A 279 3.86 9.76 -15.27
CA GLY A 279 4.95 10.57 -14.75
C GLY A 279 6.07 9.70 -14.18
N GLN A 280 7.02 10.32 -13.50
CA GLN A 280 8.10 9.61 -12.81
C GLN A 280 7.58 9.13 -11.44
N ALA A 281 6.81 8.04 -11.42
CA ALA A 281 6.56 7.34 -10.18
C ALA A 281 7.91 6.98 -9.53
N PRO A 282 8.01 6.93 -8.18
CA PRO A 282 9.25 6.55 -7.49
C PRO A 282 9.79 5.19 -7.93
N THR A 283 8.98 4.43 -8.62
CA THR A 283 9.27 3.12 -9.19
C THR A 283 9.28 3.18 -10.71
N ASP A 284 10.13 4.00 -11.32
CA ASP A 284 10.42 3.97 -12.77
C ASP A 284 10.83 2.58 -13.30
N GLN A 285 10.81 1.61 -12.42
CA GLN A 285 11.20 0.23 -12.65
C GLN A 285 10.03 -0.64 -13.04
N ARG A 286 8.78 -0.20 -12.83
CA ARG A 286 7.59 -0.96 -13.23
C ARG A 286 7.25 -0.73 -14.69
N SER A 287 7.19 -1.82 -15.46
CA SER A 287 6.82 -1.76 -16.86
C SER A 287 5.34 -2.02 -17.11
N LEU A 288 4.75 -2.90 -16.32
CA LEU A 288 3.37 -3.34 -16.49
C LEU A 288 2.85 -3.91 -15.17
N VAL A 289 1.63 -3.53 -14.80
CA VAL A 289 0.90 -4.10 -13.68
C VAL A 289 -0.46 -4.58 -14.15
N PHE A 290 -0.78 -5.83 -13.87
CA PHE A 290 -2.09 -6.39 -14.14
C PHE A 290 -2.48 -7.42 -13.08
N GLY A 291 -3.74 -7.78 -13.06
CA GLY A 291 -4.24 -8.77 -12.10
C GLY A 291 -5.57 -9.35 -12.52
N GLY A 292 -6.10 -10.22 -11.68
CA GLY A 292 -7.41 -10.81 -11.86
C GLY A 292 -7.94 -11.40 -10.57
N THR A 293 -9.24 -11.70 -10.55
CA THR A 293 -9.93 -12.35 -9.44
C THR A 293 -10.82 -13.47 -9.97
N ILE A 294 -10.79 -14.59 -9.29
CA ILE A 294 -11.84 -15.60 -9.37
C ILE A 294 -12.75 -15.35 -8.16
N VAL A 295 -14.02 -15.10 -8.43
CA VAL A 295 -15.04 -14.88 -7.41
C VAL A 295 -15.80 -16.18 -7.19
N PHE A 296 -15.93 -16.59 -5.93
CA PHE A 296 -16.77 -17.71 -5.53
C PHE A 296 -17.51 -17.35 -4.25
N HIS A 297 -18.70 -16.77 -4.42
CA HIS A 297 -19.56 -16.25 -3.34
C HIS A 297 -18.79 -15.23 -2.46
N SER A 298 -18.62 -15.53 -1.19
CA SER A 298 -17.89 -14.70 -0.23
C SER A 298 -16.37 -14.85 -0.28
N VAL A 299 -15.87 -15.81 -1.07
CA VAL A 299 -14.42 -16.06 -1.22
C VAL A 299 -13.94 -15.59 -2.58
N GLN A 300 -12.81 -14.92 -2.61
CA GLN A 300 -12.19 -14.42 -3.83
C GLN A 300 -10.71 -14.78 -3.84
N LEU A 301 -10.26 -15.36 -4.94
CA LEU A 301 -8.85 -15.64 -5.18
C LEU A 301 -8.29 -14.58 -6.13
N ASP A 302 -7.33 -13.82 -5.66
CA ASP A 302 -6.70 -12.74 -6.40
C ASP A 302 -5.33 -13.14 -6.93
N TYR A 303 -5.03 -12.67 -8.12
CA TYR A 303 -3.71 -12.73 -8.73
C TYR A 303 -3.29 -11.31 -9.14
N GLY A 304 -2.02 -10.98 -8.93
CA GLY A 304 -1.40 -9.74 -9.40
C GLY A 304 -0.02 -10.01 -9.96
N TYR A 305 0.35 -9.26 -10.99
CA TYR A 305 1.67 -9.28 -11.60
C TYR A 305 2.21 -7.87 -11.73
N GLU A 306 3.48 -7.68 -11.39
CA GLU A 306 4.24 -6.46 -11.68
C GLU A 306 5.56 -6.80 -12.38
N GLY A 307 5.83 -6.09 -13.47
CA GLY A 307 7.08 -6.18 -14.21
C GLY A 307 8.10 -5.15 -13.72
N PHE A 308 9.39 -5.50 -13.80
CA PHE A 308 10.50 -4.61 -13.45
C PHE A 308 11.40 -4.37 -14.65
N ASN A 309 11.51 -3.12 -15.10
CA ASN A 309 12.39 -2.75 -16.22
C ASN A 309 13.87 -2.92 -15.85
N ALA A 310 14.26 -2.53 -14.64
CA ALA A 310 15.67 -2.53 -14.22
C ALA A 310 16.22 -3.94 -13.94
N LEU A 311 15.36 -4.89 -13.53
CA LEU A 311 15.78 -6.25 -13.16
C LEU A 311 15.52 -7.28 -14.27
N GLY A 312 14.91 -6.86 -15.39
CA GLY A 312 14.65 -7.73 -16.54
C GLY A 312 13.68 -8.88 -16.24
N GLY A 313 12.72 -8.68 -15.35
CA GLY A 313 11.77 -9.70 -14.93
C GLY A 313 10.51 -9.12 -14.32
N GLY A 314 9.78 -9.93 -13.57
CA GLY A 314 8.60 -9.53 -12.82
C GLY A 314 8.31 -10.48 -11.69
N THR A 315 7.31 -10.14 -10.89
CA THR A 315 6.90 -10.93 -9.74
C THR A 315 5.39 -11.08 -9.71
N SER A 316 4.94 -12.16 -9.09
CA SER A 316 3.53 -12.50 -8.96
C SER A 316 3.12 -12.50 -7.50
N ARG A 317 1.91 -11.99 -7.23
CA ARG A 317 1.25 -12.02 -5.93
C ARG A 317 -0.03 -12.84 -6.03
N ILE A 318 -0.27 -13.67 -5.04
CA ILE A 318 -1.51 -14.40 -4.86
C ILE A 318 -2.15 -13.91 -3.57
N GLY A 319 -3.45 -13.68 -3.60
CA GLY A 319 -4.23 -13.24 -2.46
C GLY A 319 -5.53 -14.03 -2.30
N LEU A 320 -5.99 -14.13 -1.07
CA LEU A 320 -7.28 -14.70 -0.71
C LEU A 320 -8.05 -13.65 0.07
N ARG A 321 -9.26 -13.31 -0.39
CA ARG A 321 -10.20 -12.43 0.29
C ARG A 321 -11.45 -13.17 0.69
N TRP A 322 -11.98 -12.84 1.86
CA TRP A 322 -13.25 -13.35 2.37
C TRP A 322 -14.09 -12.20 2.92
N ALA A 323 -15.30 -12.06 2.40
CA ALA A 323 -16.28 -11.04 2.81
C ALA A 323 -17.68 -11.66 2.66
N PRO A 324 -18.34 -12.11 3.75
CA PRO A 324 -19.65 -12.75 3.76
C PRO A 324 -20.81 -11.77 3.53
#